data_5148566db3b2aa078f2fd9bafcb973da
#
_entry.id   5148566db3b2aa078f2fd9bafcb973da
#
_cell.length_a   1.000
_cell.length_b   1.000
_cell.length_c   1.000
_cell.angle_alpha   90.00
_cell.angle_beta   90.00
_cell.angle_gamma   90.00
#
_symmetry.space_group_name_H-M   'P 1'
#
loop_
_entity.id
_entity.type
_entity.pdbx_description
1 polymer ?
#
loop_
_entity_poly.entity_id
_entity_poly.type
_entity_poly.pdbx_seq_one_letter_code
_entity_poly.pdbx_strand_id
1 'polypeptide(L)'
;MPNAEARRTTPGPLEVVEIERGFLREVGSVFWFIMNTLQESMERVQQGRAPFRAASFFRESVRAGVDSVPLVGLVCFFLGLTMALLTGYQLQRFGTERLIPGLVAIAFTRELGPLITGIMVAARIGAAFTAELGTMQVNEEVEAVEAMGIGPLRFLAAPRMLALFLLAPCLSTVSNLAAVFASSLVCKVYFSIAFPYFLDLVKDSLLIRDIITGILKSFMFGLLIASIACYRGLTVKGGAAGVGTNTTSSVVTAITAVIGFDTVYNVIYTNFYPT
;
A
#
# COMPACT_ATOMS: atom_id res chain seq x y z
N MET A 1 35.53 -37.01 -9.41
CA MET A 1 36.17 -35.79 -9.96
C MET A 1 35.23 -34.65 -9.76
N PRO A 2 35.75 -33.47 -9.44
CA PRO A 2 35.28 -32.74 -8.26
C PRO A 2 34.43 -31.50 -8.59
N ASN A 3 33.54 -31.19 -7.65
CA ASN A 3 33.12 -29.87 -7.19
C ASN A 3 33.40 -28.67 -8.10
N ALA A 4 32.38 -28.19 -8.78
CA ALA A 4 32.30 -26.81 -9.15
C ALA A 4 31.55 -26.05 -8.03
N GLU A 5 32.31 -25.54 -7.08
CA GLU A 5 31.89 -24.61 -6.04
C GLU A 5 31.10 -23.47 -6.65
N ALA A 6 29.88 -23.32 -6.20
CA ALA A 6 29.10 -22.11 -6.38
C ALA A 6 29.85 -20.94 -5.69
N ARG A 7 30.74 -20.27 -6.41
CA ARG A 7 31.23 -18.96 -6.01
C ARG A 7 30.03 -18.01 -5.95
N ARG A 8 29.59 -17.72 -4.74
CA ARG A 8 28.81 -16.53 -4.47
C ARG A 8 29.69 -15.33 -4.81
N THR A 9 29.62 -14.86 -6.03
CA THR A 9 30.25 -13.61 -6.42
C THR A 9 29.49 -12.47 -5.75
N THR A 10 30.10 -11.88 -4.73
CA THR A 10 29.67 -10.57 -4.25
C THR A 10 29.70 -9.63 -5.46
N PRO A 11 28.62 -8.88 -5.73
CA PRO A 11 28.60 -7.97 -6.88
C PRO A 11 29.77 -7.00 -6.77
N GLY A 12 30.47 -6.80 -7.87
CA GLY A 12 31.58 -5.86 -7.93
C GLY A 12 31.11 -4.41 -7.76
N PRO A 13 32.00 -3.49 -7.37
CA PRO A 13 31.64 -2.09 -7.13
C PRO A 13 30.99 -1.41 -8.34
N LEU A 14 31.25 -1.87 -9.56
CA LEU A 14 30.61 -1.37 -10.77
C LEU A 14 29.17 -1.88 -10.95
N GLU A 15 28.88 -3.11 -10.56
CA GLU A 15 27.52 -3.66 -10.56
C GLU A 15 26.62 -2.96 -9.53
N VAL A 16 27.15 -2.63 -8.36
CA VAL A 16 26.44 -1.87 -7.34
C VAL A 16 26.10 -0.47 -7.84
N VAL A 17 27.04 0.19 -8.55
CA VAL A 17 26.80 1.54 -9.14
C VAL A 17 25.78 1.49 -10.27
N GLU A 18 25.73 0.43 -11.08
CA GLU A 18 24.70 0.26 -12.10
C GLU A 18 23.32 -0.02 -11.50
N ILE A 19 23.23 -0.79 -10.42
CA ILE A 19 21.99 -1.05 -9.68
C ILE A 19 21.47 0.25 -9.06
N GLU A 20 22.32 1.06 -8.43
CA GLU A 20 21.93 2.36 -7.87
C GLU A 20 21.45 3.34 -8.95
N ARG A 21 22.13 3.42 -10.08
CA ARG A 21 21.71 4.26 -11.22
C ARG A 21 20.38 3.78 -11.82
N GLY A 22 20.15 2.47 -11.86
CA GLY A 22 18.89 1.87 -12.28
C GLY A 22 17.74 2.23 -11.35
N PHE A 23 17.95 2.13 -10.05
CA PHE A 23 16.95 2.45 -9.04
C PHE A 23 16.57 3.94 -9.02
N LEU A 24 17.53 4.84 -9.02
CA LEU A 24 17.27 6.29 -9.08
C LEU A 24 16.54 6.69 -10.36
N ARG A 25 16.86 6.05 -11.48
CA ARG A 25 16.19 6.27 -12.75
C ARG A 25 14.73 5.77 -12.70
N GLU A 26 14.48 4.63 -12.07
CA GLU A 26 13.11 4.13 -11.85
C GLU A 26 12.29 5.05 -10.97
N VAL A 27 12.84 5.48 -9.84
CA VAL A 27 12.17 6.43 -8.95
C VAL A 27 11.84 7.72 -9.69
N GLY A 28 12.79 8.25 -10.47
CA GLY A 28 12.57 9.42 -11.32
C GLY A 28 11.48 9.22 -12.37
N SER A 29 11.43 8.05 -13.02
CA SER A 29 10.43 7.71 -14.03
C SER A 29 9.03 7.61 -13.43
N VAL A 30 8.89 6.99 -12.26
CA VAL A 30 7.61 6.89 -11.54
C VAL A 30 7.15 8.27 -11.08
N PHE A 31 8.05 9.10 -10.54
CA PHE A 31 7.73 10.46 -10.15
C PHE A 31 7.24 11.30 -11.34
N TRP A 32 7.97 11.24 -12.47
CA TRP A 32 7.57 11.92 -13.71
C TRP A 32 6.23 11.42 -14.24
N PHE A 33 5.97 10.12 -14.15
CA PHE A 33 4.70 9.50 -14.50
C PHE A 33 3.54 10.05 -13.65
N ILE A 34 3.73 10.16 -12.34
CA ILE A 34 2.75 10.76 -11.42
C ILE A 34 2.46 12.20 -11.82
N MET A 35 3.52 13.00 -12.01
CA MET A 35 3.38 14.41 -12.36
C MET A 35 2.63 14.62 -13.67
N ASN A 36 2.98 13.86 -14.72
CA ASN A 36 2.29 13.96 -16.02
C ASN A 36 0.82 13.53 -15.93
N THR A 37 0.53 12.43 -15.24
CA THR A 37 -0.85 11.96 -15.07
C THR A 37 -1.70 13.00 -14.31
N LEU A 38 -1.13 13.64 -13.30
CA LEU A 38 -1.79 14.73 -12.56
C LEU A 38 -1.98 15.98 -13.42
N GLN A 39 -0.96 16.39 -14.18
CA GLN A 39 -1.03 17.55 -15.07
C GLN A 39 -2.11 17.37 -16.15
N GLU A 40 -2.10 16.25 -16.86
CA GLU A 40 -3.12 15.95 -17.88
C GLU A 40 -4.54 15.92 -17.29
N SER A 41 -4.68 15.42 -16.06
CA SER A 41 -5.97 15.39 -15.36
C SER A 41 -6.42 16.82 -14.96
N MET A 42 -5.49 17.65 -14.48
CA MET A 42 -5.75 19.01 -14.00
C MET A 42 -6.11 19.98 -15.15
N GLU A 43 -5.42 19.87 -16.29
CA GLU A 43 -5.71 20.68 -17.49
C GLU A 43 -7.15 20.50 -17.97
N ARG A 44 -7.69 19.28 -17.88
CA ARG A 44 -9.10 19.06 -18.23
C ARG A 44 -10.10 19.59 -17.23
N VAL A 45 -9.79 19.53 -15.95
CA VAL A 45 -10.64 20.15 -14.92
C VAL A 45 -10.73 21.64 -15.18
N GLN A 46 -9.63 22.30 -15.55
CA GLN A 46 -9.61 23.71 -15.92
C GLN A 46 -10.40 24.02 -17.19
N GLN A 47 -10.51 23.04 -18.12
CA GLN A 47 -11.33 23.15 -19.34
C GLN A 47 -12.81 22.83 -19.08
N GLY A 48 -13.24 22.61 -17.84
CA GLY A 48 -14.62 22.29 -17.48
C GLY A 48 -15.07 20.89 -17.96
N ARG A 49 -14.12 20.01 -18.33
CA ARG A 49 -14.40 18.64 -18.77
C ARG A 49 -14.06 17.67 -17.64
N ALA A 50 -14.82 16.58 -17.55
CA ALA A 50 -14.52 15.52 -16.58
C ALA A 50 -13.11 14.96 -16.82
N PRO A 51 -12.25 14.86 -15.79
CA PRO A 51 -10.87 14.41 -15.91
C PRO A 51 -10.79 12.93 -16.37
N PHE A 52 -11.79 12.13 -16.07
CA PHE A 52 -11.90 10.71 -16.41
C PHE A 52 -13.36 10.29 -16.49
N ARG A 53 -13.62 9.07 -17.02
CA ARG A 53 -14.98 8.51 -17.06
C ARG A 53 -15.39 8.01 -15.67
N ALA A 54 -16.42 8.59 -15.07
CA ALA A 54 -16.92 8.20 -13.76
C ALA A 54 -17.23 6.68 -13.67
N ALA A 55 -17.78 6.10 -14.75
CA ALA A 55 -18.04 4.66 -14.80
C ALA A 55 -16.78 3.79 -14.64
N SER A 56 -15.64 4.20 -15.21
CA SER A 56 -14.37 3.50 -15.03
C SER A 56 -13.86 3.61 -13.59
N PHE A 57 -13.94 4.81 -13.00
CA PHE A 57 -13.57 5.02 -11.61
C PHE A 57 -14.40 4.14 -10.65
N PHE A 58 -15.72 4.13 -10.79
CA PHE A 58 -16.58 3.31 -9.93
C PHE A 58 -16.31 1.81 -10.08
N ARG A 59 -16.11 1.33 -11.29
CA ARG A 59 -15.79 -0.07 -11.55
C ARG A 59 -14.47 -0.47 -10.89
N GLU A 60 -13.41 0.33 -11.06
CA GLU A 60 -12.13 0.07 -10.42
C GLU A 60 -12.23 0.19 -8.90
N SER A 61 -13.04 1.11 -8.39
CA SER A 61 -13.26 1.28 -6.95
C SER A 61 -13.97 0.07 -6.32
N VAL A 62 -14.99 -0.48 -6.96
CA VAL A 62 -15.66 -1.69 -6.44
C VAL A 62 -14.70 -2.87 -6.44
N ARG A 63 -14.00 -3.10 -7.55
CA ARG A 63 -13.06 -4.23 -7.71
C ARG A 63 -11.88 -4.12 -6.74
N ALA A 64 -11.30 -2.93 -6.60
CA ALA A 64 -10.16 -2.71 -5.72
C ALA A 64 -10.57 -2.63 -4.24
N GLY A 65 -11.71 -2.00 -3.93
CA GLY A 65 -12.19 -1.78 -2.57
C GLY A 65 -12.91 -3.00 -2.01
N VAL A 66 -14.14 -3.23 -2.49
CA VAL A 66 -15.06 -4.18 -1.87
C VAL A 66 -14.50 -5.60 -1.82
N ASP A 67 -13.91 -6.07 -2.93
CA ASP A 67 -13.34 -7.41 -3.00
C ASP A 67 -12.09 -7.60 -2.12
N SER A 68 -11.46 -6.50 -1.66
CA SER A 68 -10.28 -6.58 -0.79
C SER A 68 -10.62 -6.54 0.69
N VAL A 69 -11.81 -6.06 1.06
CA VAL A 69 -12.25 -5.95 2.46
C VAL A 69 -12.15 -7.27 3.24
N PRO A 70 -12.65 -8.41 2.72
CA PRO A 70 -12.59 -9.66 3.47
C PRO A 70 -11.15 -10.12 3.73
N LEU A 71 -10.29 -9.98 2.72
CA LEU A 71 -8.89 -10.41 2.82
C LEU A 71 -8.12 -9.54 3.81
N VAL A 72 -8.20 -8.22 3.67
CA VAL A 72 -7.51 -7.26 4.56
C VAL A 72 -8.05 -7.38 5.99
N GLY A 73 -9.37 -7.46 6.14
CA GLY A 73 -10.00 -7.63 7.45
C GLY A 73 -9.57 -8.92 8.16
N LEU A 74 -9.53 -10.05 7.43
CA LEU A 74 -9.12 -11.34 8.00
C LEU A 74 -7.65 -11.35 8.43
N VAL A 75 -6.75 -10.86 7.59
CA VAL A 75 -5.31 -10.79 7.90
C VAL A 75 -5.07 -9.90 9.11
N CYS A 76 -5.67 -8.69 9.13
CA CYS A 76 -5.50 -7.77 10.25
C CYS A 76 -6.19 -8.25 11.52
N PHE A 77 -7.28 -9.01 11.43
CA PHE A 77 -7.88 -9.69 12.56
C PHE A 77 -6.89 -10.66 13.23
N PHE A 78 -6.27 -11.56 12.47
CA PHE A 78 -5.28 -12.49 13.04
C PHE A 78 -4.03 -11.78 13.57
N LEU A 79 -3.57 -10.73 12.89
CA LEU A 79 -2.46 -9.93 13.40
C LEU A 79 -2.83 -9.21 14.70
N GLY A 80 -4.06 -8.70 14.82
CA GLY A 80 -4.57 -8.11 16.06
C GLY A 80 -4.61 -9.08 17.22
N LEU A 81 -5.06 -10.34 16.98
CA LEU A 81 -4.99 -11.41 17.98
C LEU A 81 -3.55 -11.65 18.44
N THR A 82 -2.64 -11.82 17.48
CA THR A 82 -1.22 -12.12 17.76
C THR A 82 -0.56 -10.99 18.53
N MET A 83 -0.76 -9.74 18.10
CA MET A 83 -0.17 -8.57 18.78
C MET A 83 -0.70 -8.41 20.20
N ALA A 84 -2.00 -8.61 20.42
CA ALA A 84 -2.59 -8.53 21.75
C ALA A 84 -2.04 -9.62 22.68
N LEU A 85 -1.86 -10.85 22.20
CA LEU A 85 -1.23 -11.93 22.96
C LEU A 85 0.23 -11.62 23.30
N LEU A 86 1.03 -11.23 22.30
CA LEU A 86 2.45 -10.94 22.52
C LEU A 86 2.66 -9.76 23.48
N THR A 87 1.95 -8.66 23.25
CA THR A 87 2.01 -7.47 24.10
C THR A 87 1.50 -7.80 25.50
N GLY A 88 0.40 -8.57 25.59
CA GLY A 88 -0.18 -8.97 26.86
C GLY A 88 0.74 -9.83 27.70
N TYR A 89 1.39 -10.82 27.10
CA TYR A 89 2.38 -11.66 27.78
C TYR A 89 3.55 -10.86 28.37
N GLN A 90 4.01 -9.83 27.65
CA GLN A 90 5.09 -8.98 28.11
C GLN A 90 4.61 -8.08 29.29
N LEU A 91 3.46 -7.43 29.14
CA LEU A 91 2.93 -6.49 30.13
C LEU A 91 2.44 -7.19 31.41
N GLN A 92 1.98 -8.42 31.32
CA GLN A 92 1.56 -9.22 32.48
C GLN A 92 2.72 -9.44 33.47
N ARG A 93 3.95 -9.58 32.99
CA ARG A 93 5.13 -9.71 33.84
C ARG A 93 5.40 -8.47 34.70
N PHE A 94 4.90 -7.32 34.26
CA PHE A 94 5.04 -6.03 34.95
C PHE A 94 3.77 -5.60 35.67
N GLY A 95 2.69 -6.41 35.62
CA GLY A 95 1.39 -6.07 36.24
C GLY A 95 0.69 -4.87 35.59
N THR A 96 0.95 -4.63 34.29
CA THR A 96 0.46 -3.44 33.55
C THR A 96 -0.44 -3.81 32.39
N GLU A 97 -1.27 -4.86 32.54
CA GLU A 97 -2.16 -5.37 31.48
C GLU A 97 -3.15 -4.31 30.96
N ARG A 98 -3.46 -3.31 31.75
CA ARG A 98 -4.35 -2.19 31.37
C ARG A 98 -3.83 -1.37 30.19
N LEU A 99 -2.52 -1.44 29.89
CA LEU A 99 -1.93 -0.73 28.76
C LEU A 99 -2.10 -1.46 27.41
N ILE A 100 -2.47 -2.76 27.43
CA ILE A 100 -2.59 -3.58 26.21
C ILE A 100 -3.52 -2.94 25.17
N PRO A 101 -4.77 -2.54 25.51
CA PRO A 101 -5.71 -1.97 24.56
C PRO A 101 -5.18 -0.73 23.84
N GLY A 102 -4.60 0.19 24.61
CA GLY A 102 -4.06 1.44 24.09
C GLY A 102 -2.86 1.21 23.16
N LEU A 103 -1.89 0.38 23.57
CA LEU A 103 -0.69 0.09 22.78
C LEU A 103 -1.03 -0.58 21.46
N VAL A 104 -1.93 -1.58 21.47
CA VAL A 104 -2.35 -2.26 20.25
C VAL A 104 -3.13 -1.31 19.33
N ALA A 105 -4.05 -0.50 19.87
CA ALA A 105 -4.81 0.46 19.09
C ALA A 105 -3.91 1.51 18.42
N ILE A 106 -2.94 2.08 19.15
CA ILE A 106 -1.98 3.05 18.61
C ILE A 106 -1.11 2.41 17.54
N ALA A 107 -0.55 1.21 17.82
CA ALA A 107 0.33 0.51 16.88
C ALA A 107 -0.38 0.20 15.55
N PHE A 108 -1.63 -0.26 15.60
CA PHE A 108 -2.39 -0.53 14.38
C PHE A 108 -2.81 0.75 13.67
N THR A 109 -3.38 1.71 14.38
CA THR A 109 -3.92 2.92 13.76
C THR A 109 -2.83 3.76 13.09
N ARG A 110 -1.67 3.86 13.72
CA ARG A 110 -0.57 4.71 13.27
C ARG A 110 0.36 4.04 12.26
N GLU A 111 0.62 2.73 12.43
CA GLU A 111 1.68 2.03 11.68
C GLU A 111 1.19 0.77 10.98
N LEU A 112 0.84 -0.27 11.75
CA LEU A 112 0.61 -1.61 11.23
C LEU A 112 -0.58 -1.68 10.27
N GLY A 113 -1.66 -0.99 10.58
CA GLY A 113 -2.86 -0.98 9.73
C GLY A 113 -2.58 -0.43 8.33
N PRO A 114 -2.08 0.81 8.20
CA PRO A 114 -1.69 1.36 6.91
C PRO A 114 -0.65 0.50 6.18
N LEU A 115 0.42 0.07 6.87
CA LEU A 115 1.51 -0.68 6.27
C LEU A 115 1.06 -2.05 5.74
N ILE A 116 0.38 -2.85 6.56
CA ILE A 116 -0.10 -4.18 6.17
C ILE A 116 -1.15 -4.06 5.06
N THR A 117 -2.06 -3.09 5.17
CA THR A 117 -3.03 -2.81 4.09
C THR A 117 -2.30 -2.45 2.81
N GLY A 118 -1.28 -1.60 2.84
CA GLY A 118 -0.47 -1.24 1.69
C GLY A 118 0.19 -2.46 1.03
N ILE A 119 0.82 -3.34 1.82
CA ILE A 119 1.42 -4.59 1.31
C ILE A 119 0.38 -5.48 0.64
N MET A 120 -0.79 -5.67 1.27
CA MET A 120 -1.87 -6.50 0.73
C MET A 120 -2.44 -5.92 -0.57
N VAL A 121 -2.63 -4.61 -0.60
CA VAL A 121 -3.11 -3.87 -1.77
C VAL A 121 -2.09 -3.94 -2.91
N ALA A 122 -0.79 -3.79 -2.63
CA ALA A 122 0.26 -3.93 -3.64
C ALA A 122 0.27 -5.34 -4.25
N ALA A 123 0.19 -6.37 -3.41
CA ALA A 123 0.22 -7.76 -3.84
C ALA A 123 -1.01 -8.18 -4.67
N ARG A 124 -2.21 -7.64 -4.35
CA ARG A 124 -3.45 -8.03 -5.01
C ARG A 124 -3.84 -7.06 -6.12
N ILE A 125 -4.01 -5.78 -5.79
CA ILE A 125 -4.52 -4.77 -6.70
C ILE A 125 -3.42 -4.26 -7.62
N GLY A 126 -2.23 -3.99 -7.07
CA GLY A 126 -1.06 -3.59 -7.84
C GLY A 126 -0.70 -4.64 -8.89
N ALA A 127 -0.67 -5.91 -8.52
CA ALA A 127 -0.47 -7.02 -9.47
C ALA A 127 -1.54 -7.07 -10.56
N ALA A 128 -2.83 -6.93 -10.18
CA ALA A 128 -3.94 -6.95 -11.14
C ALA A 128 -3.86 -5.78 -12.13
N PHE A 129 -3.58 -4.57 -11.67
CA PHE A 129 -3.42 -3.40 -12.54
C PHE A 129 -2.25 -3.56 -13.51
N THR A 130 -1.10 -4.06 -13.03
CA THR A 130 0.06 -4.31 -13.88
C THR A 130 -0.23 -5.38 -14.93
N ALA A 131 -0.87 -6.48 -14.56
CA ALA A 131 -1.20 -7.56 -15.47
C ALA A 131 -2.21 -7.12 -16.53
N GLU A 132 -3.25 -6.37 -16.13
CA GLU A 132 -4.30 -5.89 -17.04
C GLU A 132 -3.76 -4.89 -18.04
N LEU A 133 -3.04 -3.85 -17.58
CA LEU A 133 -2.42 -2.87 -18.46
C LEU A 133 -1.32 -3.48 -19.33
N GLY A 134 -0.54 -4.43 -18.78
CA GLY A 134 0.47 -5.14 -19.54
C GLY A 134 -0.12 -6.03 -20.63
N THR A 135 -1.26 -6.65 -20.40
CA THR A 135 -1.99 -7.39 -21.43
C THR A 135 -2.52 -6.47 -22.52
N MET A 136 -3.09 -5.33 -22.15
CA MET A 136 -3.53 -4.30 -23.10
C MET A 136 -2.36 -3.75 -23.93
N GLN A 137 -1.18 -3.59 -23.33
CA GLN A 137 0.03 -3.16 -24.03
C GLN A 137 0.51 -4.19 -25.04
N VAL A 138 0.53 -5.48 -24.66
CA VAL A 138 0.94 -6.58 -25.55
C VAL A 138 -0.05 -6.79 -26.71
N ASN A 139 -1.33 -6.52 -26.49
CA ASN A 139 -2.37 -6.62 -27.51
C ASN A 139 -2.51 -5.35 -28.38
N GLU A 140 -1.60 -4.37 -28.23
CA GLU A 140 -1.63 -3.09 -28.96
C GLU A 140 -2.89 -2.23 -28.69
N GLU A 141 -3.66 -2.58 -27.64
CA GLU A 141 -4.87 -1.84 -27.27
C GLU A 141 -4.54 -0.42 -26.77
N VAL A 142 -3.38 -0.23 -26.14
CA VAL A 142 -2.89 1.08 -25.68
C VAL A 142 -2.57 1.97 -26.88
N GLU A 143 -1.93 1.42 -27.92
CA GLU A 143 -1.62 2.13 -29.16
C GLU A 143 -2.90 2.48 -29.95
N ALA A 144 -3.90 1.59 -29.93
CA ALA A 144 -5.20 1.86 -30.52
C ALA A 144 -5.92 3.04 -29.82
N VAL A 145 -5.83 3.14 -28.50
CA VAL A 145 -6.37 4.27 -27.73
C VAL A 145 -5.66 5.57 -28.09
N GLU A 146 -4.34 5.53 -28.26
CA GLU A 146 -3.53 6.68 -28.66
C GLU A 146 -3.85 7.13 -30.08
N ALA A 147 -4.01 6.19 -31.00
CA ALA A 147 -4.41 6.47 -32.40
C ALA A 147 -5.79 7.15 -32.50
N MET A 148 -6.68 6.91 -31.53
CA MET A 148 -7.97 7.63 -31.42
C MET A 148 -7.84 9.05 -30.82
N GLY A 149 -6.61 9.53 -30.56
CA GLY A 149 -6.36 10.85 -29.95
C GLY A 149 -6.70 10.91 -28.45
N ILE A 150 -6.80 9.75 -27.77
CA ILE A 150 -7.08 9.66 -26.35
C ILE A 150 -5.76 9.40 -25.61
N GLY A 151 -5.35 10.29 -24.71
CA GLY A 151 -4.16 10.10 -23.89
C GLY A 151 -4.28 8.83 -23.02
N PRO A 152 -3.41 7.82 -23.19
CA PRO A 152 -3.51 6.54 -22.45
C PRO A 152 -3.32 6.74 -20.95
N LEU A 153 -2.44 7.65 -20.51
CA LEU A 153 -2.23 7.96 -19.10
C LEU A 153 -3.52 8.39 -18.42
N ARG A 154 -4.24 9.30 -19.03
CA ARG A 154 -5.48 9.83 -18.52
C ARG A 154 -6.63 8.82 -18.58
N PHE A 155 -6.69 8.02 -19.62
CA PHE A 155 -7.81 7.11 -19.83
C PHE A 155 -7.67 5.82 -19.00
N LEU A 156 -6.45 5.31 -18.86
CA LEU A 156 -6.15 4.03 -18.21
C LEU A 156 -5.56 4.20 -16.82
N ALA A 157 -4.58 5.09 -16.62
CA ALA A 157 -3.86 5.21 -15.35
C ALA A 157 -4.60 6.12 -14.34
N ALA A 158 -5.05 7.30 -14.75
CA ALA A 158 -5.65 8.27 -13.82
C ALA A 158 -6.84 7.73 -13.01
N PRO A 159 -7.84 7.02 -13.59
CA PRO A 159 -8.95 6.49 -12.79
C PRO A 159 -8.50 5.41 -11.79
N ARG A 160 -7.49 4.59 -12.12
CA ARG A 160 -6.92 3.59 -11.22
C ARG A 160 -6.13 4.22 -10.07
N MET A 161 -5.33 5.25 -10.38
CA MET A 161 -4.58 6.00 -9.37
C MET A 161 -5.51 6.69 -8.38
N LEU A 162 -6.56 7.36 -8.87
CA LEU A 162 -7.52 8.04 -8.00
C LEU A 162 -8.36 7.05 -7.18
N ALA A 163 -8.77 5.94 -7.78
CA ALA A 163 -9.51 4.90 -7.08
C ALA A 163 -8.70 4.39 -5.88
N LEU A 164 -7.43 4.02 -6.11
CA LEU A 164 -6.61 3.47 -5.04
C LEU A 164 -6.19 4.52 -4.01
N PHE A 165 -5.95 5.76 -4.43
CA PHE A 165 -5.72 6.89 -3.54
C PHE A 165 -6.85 7.05 -2.52
N LEU A 166 -8.11 6.99 -2.95
CA LEU A 166 -9.28 7.14 -2.07
C LEU A 166 -9.62 5.87 -1.28
N LEU A 167 -9.35 4.69 -1.85
CA LEU A 167 -9.73 3.42 -1.22
C LEU A 167 -8.72 2.91 -0.20
N ALA A 168 -7.44 3.21 -0.36
CA ALA A 168 -6.42 2.75 0.57
C ALA A 168 -6.68 3.19 2.03
N PRO A 169 -7.05 4.46 2.32
CA PRO A 169 -7.42 4.85 3.69
C PRO A 169 -8.72 4.19 4.19
N CYS A 170 -9.69 3.91 3.31
CA CYS A 170 -10.89 3.18 3.70
C CYS A 170 -10.55 1.74 4.11
N LEU A 171 -9.73 1.04 3.32
CA LEU A 171 -9.26 -0.30 3.64
C LEU A 171 -8.41 -0.33 4.91
N SER A 172 -7.54 0.67 5.11
CA SER A 172 -6.74 0.82 6.32
C SER A 172 -7.64 1.02 7.56
N THR A 173 -8.72 1.77 7.44
CA THR A 173 -9.68 1.94 8.54
C THR A 173 -10.37 0.61 8.88
N VAL A 174 -10.77 -0.17 7.88
CA VAL A 174 -11.32 -1.52 8.08
C VAL A 174 -10.30 -2.44 8.76
N SER A 175 -9.04 -2.39 8.35
CA SER A 175 -7.96 -3.17 8.96
C SER A 175 -7.76 -2.83 10.44
N ASN A 176 -7.77 -1.54 10.78
CA ASN A 176 -7.65 -1.07 12.15
C ASN A 176 -8.82 -1.55 13.02
N LEU A 177 -10.05 -1.44 12.51
CA LEU A 177 -11.24 -1.92 13.22
C LEU A 177 -11.19 -3.43 13.45
N ALA A 178 -10.81 -4.21 12.44
CA ALA A 178 -10.65 -5.66 12.55
C ALA A 178 -9.60 -6.05 13.60
N ALA A 179 -8.45 -5.38 13.61
CA ALA A 179 -7.37 -5.66 14.56
C ALA A 179 -7.74 -5.25 16.00
N VAL A 180 -8.36 -4.09 16.20
CA VAL A 180 -8.83 -3.64 17.52
C VAL A 180 -9.93 -4.55 18.04
N PHE A 181 -10.86 -4.97 17.19
CA PHE A 181 -11.88 -5.94 17.57
C PHE A 181 -11.27 -7.29 17.99
N ALA A 182 -10.32 -7.81 17.20
CA ALA A 182 -9.60 -9.03 17.52
C ALA A 182 -8.84 -8.93 18.86
N SER A 183 -8.16 -7.81 19.10
CA SER A 183 -7.45 -7.57 20.36
C SER A 183 -8.39 -7.53 21.57
N SER A 184 -9.63 -7.03 21.40
CA SER A 184 -10.63 -7.02 22.46
C SER A 184 -11.05 -8.43 22.90
N LEU A 185 -11.10 -9.38 21.95
CA LEU A 185 -11.39 -10.79 22.26
C LEU A 185 -10.30 -11.41 23.11
N VAL A 186 -9.03 -11.15 22.76
CA VAL A 186 -7.88 -11.62 23.55
C VAL A 186 -7.90 -11.00 24.96
N CYS A 187 -8.11 -9.71 25.06
CA CYS A 187 -8.17 -8.99 26.33
C CYS A 187 -9.27 -9.53 27.26
N LYS A 188 -10.43 -9.89 26.68
CA LYS A 188 -11.54 -10.49 27.43
C LYS A 188 -11.21 -11.89 27.92
N VAL A 189 -10.65 -12.76 27.06
CA VAL A 189 -10.46 -14.20 27.34
C VAL A 189 -9.24 -14.43 28.24
N TYR A 190 -8.13 -13.76 27.98
CA TYR A 190 -6.85 -14.03 28.67
C TYR A 190 -6.53 -13.06 29.79
N PHE A 191 -6.99 -11.82 29.72
CA PHE A 191 -6.65 -10.76 30.67
C PHE A 191 -7.86 -10.28 31.50
N SER A 192 -9.03 -10.90 31.35
CA SER A 192 -10.27 -10.55 32.07
C SER A 192 -10.68 -9.07 31.95
N ILE A 193 -10.30 -8.41 30.86
CA ILE A 193 -10.66 -7.02 30.58
C ILE A 193 -12.03 -7.00 29.88
N ALA A 194 -13.04 -6.47 30.54
CA ALA A 194 -14.38 -6.37 29.97
C ALA A 194 -14.41 -5.45 28.74
N PHE A 195 -15.23 -5.77 27.72
CA PHE A 195 -15.30 -5.02 26.48
C PHE A 195 -15.58 -3.51 26.64
N PRO A 196 -16.54 -3.06 27.51
CA PRO A 196 -16.75 -1.63 27.72
C PRO A 196 -15.48 -0.93 28.25
N TYR A 197 -14.81 -1.54 29.24
CA TYR A 197 -13.58 -1.01 29.83
C TYR A 197 -12.42 -1.01 28.82
N PHE A 198 -12.35 -2.03 27.94
CA PHE A 198 -11.42 -2.05 26.81
C PHE A 198 -11.58 -0.83 25.90
N LEU A 199 -12.82 -0.50 25.54
CA LEU A 199 -13.12 0.66 24.68
C LEU A 199 -12.72 1.99 25.34
N ASP A 200 -12.96 2.12 26.64
CA ASP A 200 -12.56 3.34 27.37
C ASP A 200 -11.03 3.49 27.38
N LEU A 201 -10.29 2.41 27.65
CA LEU A 201 -8.83 2.42 27.58
C LEU A 201 -8.29 2.76 26.17
N VAL A 202 -8.95 2.28 25.13
CA VAL A 202 -8.59 2.65 23.73
C VAL A 202 -8.85 4.13 23.48
N LYS A 203 -10.02 4.67 23.90
CA LYS A 203 -10.34 6.10 23.72
C LYS A 203 -9.38 7.00 24.47
N ASP A 204 -9.00 6.64 25.69
CA ASP A 204 -8.10 7.43 26.51
C ASP A 204 -6.66 7.46 25.94
N SER A 205 -6.26 6.37 25.25
CA SER A 205 -4.91 6.23 24.72
C SER A 205 -4.76 6.76 23.29
N LEU A 206 -5.82 6.65 22.46
CA LEU A 206 -5.76 6.97 21.03
C LEU A 206 -5.98 8.46 20.81
N LEU A 207 -4.98 9.13 20.30
CA LEU A 207 -5.06 10.55 19.96
C LEU A 207 -5.56 10.75 18.53
N ILE A 208 -6.28 11.84 18.28
CA ILE A 208 -6.75 12.21 16.93
C ILE A 208 -5.58 12.29 15.93
N ARG A 209 -4.42 12.75 16.36
CA ARG A 209 -3.20 12.82 15.55
C ARG A 209 -2.77 11.45 15.01
N ASP A 210 -2.94 10.38 15.79
CA ASP A 210 -2.55 9.03 15.38
C ASP A 210 -3.44 8.54 14.24
N ILE A 211 -4.74 8.84 14.32
CA ILE A 211 -5.71 8.53 13.26
C ILE A 211 -5.37 9.30 11.98
N ILE A 212 -5.14 10.62 12.09
CA ILE A 212 -4.80 11.47 10.94
C ILE A 212 -3.51 10.99 10.28
N THR A 213 -2.49 10.66 11.07
CA THR A 213 -1.21 10.15 10.57
C THR A 213 -1.39 8.86 9.79
N GLY A 214 -2.13 7.88 10.32
CA GLY A 214 -2.40 6.62 9.63
C GLY A 214 -3.19 6.81 8.34
N ILE A 215 -4.20 7.66 8.34
CA ILE A 215 -4.99 8.00 7.13
C ILE A 215 -4.11 8.67 6.08
N LEU A 216 -3.29 9.65 6.46
CA LEU A 216 -2.41 10.37 5.53
C LEU A 216 -1.38 9.43 4.89
N LYS A 217 -0.76 8.53 5.66
CA LYS A 217 0.11 7.48 5.15
C LYS A 217 -0.61 6.59 4.13
N SER A 218 -1.83 6.17 4.45
CA SER A 218 -2.63 5.30 3.57
C SER A 218 -2.93 5.94 2.23
N PHE A 219 -3.22 7.25 2.17
CA PHE A 219 -3.38 7.99 0.92
C PHE A 219 -2.11 7.93 0.07
N MET A 220 -0.95 8.17 0.68
CA MET A 220 0.34 8.12 -0.03
C MET A 220 0.67 6.70 -0.51
N PHE A 221 0.41 5.68 0.29
CA PHE A 221 0.61 4.30 -0.10
C PHE A 221 -0.26 3.91 -1.30
N GLY A 222 -1.55 4.29 -1.28
CA GLY A 222 -2.45 4.05 -2.41
C GLY A 222 -1.94 4.70 -3.70
N LEU A 223 -1.48 5.94 -3.63
CA LEU A 223 -0.93 6.66 -4.77
C LEU A 223 0.35 6.00 -5.30
N LEU A 224 1.29 5.64 -4.43
CA LEU A 224 2.55 5.00 -4.80
C LEU A 224 2.31 3.65 -5.48
N ILE A 225 1.46 2.80 -4.88
CA ILE A 225 1.16 1.47 -5.41
C ILE A 225 0.52 1.58 -6.79
N ALA A 226 -0.51 2.43 -6.94
CA ALA A 226 -1.20 2.59 -8.21
C ALA A 226 -0.29 3.14 -9.32
N SER A 227 0.57 4.10 -8.97
CA SER A 227 1.50 4.70 -9.91
C SER A 227 2.54 3.71 -10.42
N ILE A 228 3.15 2.94 -9.51
CA ILE A 228 4.13 1.90 -9.86
C ILE A 228 3.46 0.82 -10.71
N ALA A 229 2.28 0.37 -10.32
CA ALA A 229 1.54 -0.67 -11.04
C ALA A 229 1.16 -0.22 -12.46
N CYS A 230 0.65 1.00 -12.62
CA CYS A 230 0.31 1.54 -13.93
C CYS A 230 1.55 1.78 -14.80
N TYR A 231 2.62 2.33 -14.23
CA TYR A 231 3.88 2.53 -14.95
C TYR A 231 4.46 1.22 -15.49
N ARG A 232 4.56 0.21 -14.61
CA ARG A 232 5.08 -1.11 -14.97
C ARG A 232 4.19 -1.83 -15.98
N GLY A 233 2.87 -1.67 -15.86
CA GLY A 233 1.91 -2.26 -16.82
C GLY A 233 2.04 -1.65 -18.22
N LEU A 234 2.07 -0.32 -18.33
CA LEU A 234 2.18 0.38 -19.61
C LEU A 234 3.57 0.29 -20.27
N THR A 235 4.59 -0.15 -19.53
CA THR A 235 5.96 -0.31 -20.06
C THR A 235 6.35 -1.76 -20.32
N VAL A 236 5.40 -2.69 -20.31
CA VAL A 236 5.63 -4.12 -20.58
C VAL A 236 6.20 -4.33 -21.98
N LYS A 237 7.22 -5.18 -22.06
CA LYS A 237 7.84 -5.65 -23.31
C LYS A 237 8.02 -7.17 -23.26
N GLY A 238 8.02 -7.84 -24.41
CA GLY A 238 8.29 -9.28 -24.47
C GLY A 238 7.07 -10.20 -24.37
N GLY A 239 5.88 -9.69 -24.75
CA GLY A 239 4.67 -10.50 -24.84
C GLY A 239 4.15 -11.00 -23.49
N ALA A 240 3.44 -12.12 -23.49
CA ALA A 240 2.82 -12.69 -22.28
C ALA A 240 3.82 -13.02 -21.16
N ALA A 241 5.03 -13.48 -21.50
CA ALA A 241 6.09 -13.72 -20.53
C ALA A 241 6.54 -12.41 -19.85
N GLY A 242 6.60 -11.31 -20.61
CA GLY A 242 6.90 -10.00 -20.11
C GLY A 242 5.84 -9.47 -19.13
N VAL A 243 4.56 -9.77 -19.35
CA VAL A 243 3.48 -9.42 -18.41
C VAL A 243 3.73 -10.06 -17.04
N GLY A 244 4.04 -11.35 -17.00
CA GLY A 244 4.31 -12.09 -15.76
C GLY A 244 5.50 -11.51 -14.97
N THR A 245 6.62 -11.27 -15.65
CA THR A 245 7.85 -10.72 -15.02
C THR A 245 7.64 -9.30 -14.51
N ASN A 246 6.97 -8.44 -15.29
CA ASN A 246 6.65 -7.07 -14.87
C ASN A 246 5.65 -7.03 -13.71
N THR A 247 4.69 -7.96 -13.66
CA THR A 247 3.73 -8.05 -12.54
C THR A 247 4.46 -8.36 -11.24
N THR A 248 5.34 -9.37 -11.22
CA THR A 248 6.12 -9.70 -10.04
C THR A 248 7.04 -8.55 -9.63
N SER A 249 7.75 -7.95 -10.58
CA SER A 249 8.62 -6.80 -10.33
C SER A 249 7.85 -5.60 -9.80
N SER A 250 6.64 -5.34 -10.31
CA SER A 250 5.75 -4.27 -9.84
C SER A 250 5.40 -4.44 -8.37
N VAL A 251 5.01 -5.64 -7.95
CA VAL A 251 4.66 -5.94 -6.54
C VAL A 251 5.85 -5.69 -5.64
N VAL A 252 7.03 -6.23 -5.98
CA VAL A 252 8.25 -6.05 -5.18
C VAL A 252 8.63 -4.58 -5.08
N THR A 253 8.63 -3.86 -6.21
CA THR A 253 8.95 -2.42 -6.23
C THR A 253 7.94 -1.62 -5.41
N ALA A 254 6.64 -1.91 -5.52
CA ALA A 254 5.60 -1.20 -4.78
C ALA A 254 5.72 -1.43 -3.27
N ILE A 255 5.94 -2.66 -2.83
CA ILE A 255 6.15 -2.99 -1.41
C ILE A 255 7.41 -2.27 -0.87
N THR A 256 8.51 -2.31 -1.62
CA THR A 256 9.76 -1.63 -1.24
C THR A 256 9.56 -0.12 -1.13
N ALA A 257 8.83 0.49 -2.08
CA ALA A 257 8.53 1.91 -2.06
C ALA A 257 7.64 2.30 -0.88
N VAL A 258 6.64 1.49 -0.54
CA VAL A 258 5.75 1.70 0.61
C VAL A 258 6.55 1.67 1.92
N ILE A 259 7.39 0.63 2.12
CA ILE A 259 8.23 0.51 3.32
C ILE A 259 9.24 1.65 3.42
N GLY A 260 9.87 2.02 2.29
CA GLY A 260 10.81 3.13 2.24
C GLY A 260 10.14 4.46 2.57
N PHE A 261 8.98 4.74 2.00
CA PHE A 261 8.20 5.94 2.30
C PHE A 261 7.77 5.96 3.78
N ASP A 262 7.30 4.83 4.31
CA ASP A 262 6.90 4.71 5.71
C ASP A 262 8.04 5.06 6.67
N THR A 263 9.23 4.50 6.39
CA THR A 263 10.44 4.79 7.17
C THR A 263 10.80 6.28 7.16
N VAL A 264 10.82 6.90 5.97
CA VAL A 264 11.12 8.34 5.82
C VAL A 264 10.08 9.18 6.55
N TYR A 265 8.80 8.85 6.39
CA TYR A 265 7.71 9.54 7.07
C TYR A 265 7.86 9.48 8.59
N ASN A 266 8.20 8.31 9.15
CA ASN A 266 8.39 8.13 10.58
C ASN A 266 9.57 8.93 11.13
N VAL A 267 10.70 8.97 10.40
CA VAL A 267 11.85 9.79 10.77
C VAL A 267 11.47 11.28 10.81
N ILE A 268 10.76 11.76 9.78
CA ILE A 268 10.30 13.15 9.74
C ILE A 268 9.33 13.42 10.88
N TYR A 269 8.34 12.56 11.08
CA TYR A 269 7.33 12.72 12.13
C TYR A 269 7.96 12.79 13.53
N THR A 270 8.92 11.92 13.83
CA THR A 270 9.60 11.91 15.15
C THR A 270 10.43 13.16 15.38
N ASN A 271 11.03 13.75 14.33
CA ASN A 271 11.77 15.00 14.44
C ASN A 271 10.89 16.22 14.68
N PHE A 272 9.70 16.26 14.07
CA PHE A 272 8.79 17.39 14.22
C PHE A 272 7.91 17.32 15.48
N TYR A 273 7.66 16.11 15.99
CA TYR A 273 6.84 15.85 17.17
C TYR A 273 7.60 14.96 18.17
N PRO A 274 8.66 15.48 18.81
CA PRO A 274 9.31 14.75 19.87
C PRO A 274 8.29 14.50 21.00
N THR A 275 8.10 13.24 21.36
CA THR A 275 7.21 12.77 22.44
C THR A 275 7.77 13.12 23.81
#